data_5ae1508abd4819af9174485f8c0e100b
#
_entry.id   5ae1508abd4819af9174485f8c0e100b
#
_cell.length_a   1.000
_cell.length_b   1.000
_cell.length_c   1.000
_cell.angle_alpha   90.00
_cell.angle_beta   90.00
_cell.angle_gamma   90.00
#
_symmetry.space_group_name_H-M   'P 1'
#
loop_
_entity.id
_entity.type
_entity.pdbx_description
1 polymer ?
#
loop_
_entity_poly.entity_id
_entity_poly.type
_entity_poly.pdbx_seq_one_letter_code
_entity_poly.pdbx_strand_id
1 'polypeptide(L)'
;GKGSLYFQSRELDIFAMALDNAGTLYVGTSPDGKVYKVTGPNQATEFCNPETKYIWSMIFDDAGNLYVGTGPNGVIYKVDSSGKKTAFYTCSDAHVRHLAKQDNRILAGTAPSGLVVQIGPDGKGFTLIDTPLEEVHALRIDSSGVIYALASSAKGLGTTLPSSTETTTSGDSTATVTIESVVTAIGERARDTKVVTAPGGEKGMPKSAVYAITRDGSIETIYRSDDLMAYDAVLREDGSLMIAAGPKGRLLSVDTAKQVTVISDTPDEDLTCLLAAGNVTYVGSSNQGRLYRLEQQRAQGGTFESGILDAGVVSSWGKISWRRVNTARGTVAISTRTGNTEKADASWSDWSESYSAPGSQITSPRARYLQWRANFKAGSTTEDALDGVR
;
A
#
# COMPACT_ATOMS: atom_id res chain seq x y z
N GLY A 1 23.10 13.64 2.43
CA GLY A 1 22.92 13.99 3.84
C GLY A 1 23.78 13.10 4.73
N LYS A 2 24.18 13.62 5.89
CA LYS A 2 24.86 12.79 6.91
C LYS A 2 23.77 12.26 7.84
N GLY A 3 23.60 10.92 7.92
CA GLY A 3 22.81 10.27 8.93
C GLY A 3 23.57 10.18 10.26
N SER A 4 22.85 10.33 11.37
CA SER A 4 23.37 10.07 12.71
C SER A 4 22.41 9.15 13.45
N LEU A 5 22.96 8.25 14.27
CA LEU A 5 22.16 7.40 15.13
C LEU A 5 21.51 8.26 16.22
N TYR A 6 20.19 8.20 16.33
CA TYR A 6 19.44 8.96 17.33
C TYR A 6 19.00 8.09 18.52
N PHE A 7 18.55 6.87 18.24
CA PHE A 7 18.15 5.90 19.24
C PHE A 7 18.50 4.49 18.77
N GLN A 8 18.95 3.64 19.70
CA GLN A 8 19.18 2.23 19.50
C GLN A 8 18.55 1.45 20.65
N SER A 9 17.64 0.53 20.31
CA SER A 9 17.08 -0.44 21.25
C SER A 9 17.93 -1.70 21.29
N ARG A 10 17.63 -2.57 22.26
CA ARG A 10 18.16 -3.95 22.29
C ARG A 10 17.28 -4.92 21.51
N GLU A 11 16.07 -4.46 21.15
CA GLU A 11 15.10 -5.21 20.35
C GLU A 11 15.49 -5.17 18.86
N LEU A 12 14.97 -6.12 18.07
CA LEU A 12 15.35 -6.28 16.67
C LEU A 12 14.75 -5.19 15.77
N ASP A 13 13.48 -4.81 16.03
CA ASP A 13 12.70 -3.98 15.13
C ASP A 13 12.06 -2.79 15.85
N ILE A 14 11.85 -1.71 15.10
CA ILE A 14 11.04 -0.56 15.45
C ILE A 14 9.93 -0.46 14.40
N PHE A 15 8.69 -0.77 14.78
CA PHE A 15 7.55 -0.69 13.88
C PHE A 15 6.68 0.55 14.09
N ALA A 16 6.77 1.18 15.25
CA ALA A 16 5.93 2.32 15.58
C ALA A 16 6.73 3.47 16.17
N MET A 17 6.39 4.68 15.74
CA MET A 17 6.89 5.92 16.29
C MET A 17 5.74 6.92 16.42
N ALA A 18 5.74 7.72 17.49
CA ALA A 18 4.80 8.80 17.70
C ALA A 18 5.50 10.00 18.35
N LEU A 19 5.00 11.19 18.08
CA LEU A 19 5.43 12.41 18.76
C LEU A 19 4.29 12.90 19.67
N ASP A 20 4.64 13.32 20.88
CA ASP A 20 3.70 14.03 21.73
C ASP A 20 3.55 15.50 21.29
N ASN A 21 2.64 16.25 21.93
CA ASN A 21 2.40 17.66 21.60
C ASN A 21 3.62 18.57 21.85
N ALA A 22 4.60 18.12 22.62
CA ALA A 22 5.86 18.83 22.88
C ALA A 22 6.95 18.45 21.87
N GLY A 23 6.67 17.52 20.95
CA GLY A 23 7.64 16.99 19.98
C GLY A 23 8.58 15.94 20.54
N THR A 24 8.28 15.34 21.69
CA THR A 24 9.06 14.23 22.25
C THR A 24 8.76 12.95 21.48
N LEU A 25 9.79 12.22 21.08
CA LEU A 25 9.65 10.97 20.33
C LEU A 25 9.35 9.79 21.27
N TYR A 26 8.38 8.99 20.88
CA TYR A 26 8.10 7.69 21.48
C TYR A 26 8.30 6.60 20.43
N VAL A 27 8.93 5.50 20.85
CA VAL A 27 9.36 4.41 19.96
C VAL A 27 8.83 3.09 20.50
N GLY A 28 8.08 2.38 19.65
CA GLY A 28 7.56 1.03 19.93
C GLY A 28 8.41 -0.04 19.28
N THR A 29 8.88 -1.02 20.08
CA THR A 29 9.83 -2.06 19.67
C THR A 29 9.19 -3.44 19.55
N SER A 30 9.93 -4.38 18.94
CA SER A 30 9.58 -5.79 18.77
C SER A 30 10.87 -6.64 18.70
N PRO A 31 10.88 -7.94 19.16
CA PRO A 31 9.73 -8.76 19.58
C PRO A 31 9.29 -8.57 21.03
N ASP A 32 10.06 -7.97 21.90
CA ASP A 32 9.65 -7.65 23.27
C ASP A 32 9.05 -6.25 23.31
N GLY A 33 7.77 -6.14 22.97
CA GLY A 33 7.07 -4.89 22.71
C GLY A 33 7.11 -3.90 23.88
N LYS A 34 8.10 -3.02 23.88
CA LYS A 34 8.30 -1.92 24.85
C LYS A 34 8.15 -0.59 24.17
N VAL A 35 7.65 0.39 24.90
CA VAL A 35 7.61 1.79 24.47
C VAL A 35 8.70 2.56 25.18
N TYR A 36 9.57 3.21 24.41
CA TYR A 36 10.62 4.10 24.91
C TYR A 36 10.25 5.55 24.66
N LYS A 37 10.48 6.39 25.66
CA LYS A 37 10.46 7.85 25.52
C LYS A 37 11.88 8.33 25.22
N VAL A 38 12.07 9.00 24.09
CA VAL A 38 13.37 9.48 23.60
C VAL A 38 13.41 10.99 23.69
N THR A 39 14.22 11.53 24.59
CA THR A 39 14.31 12.97 24.86
C THR A 39 15.49 13.66 24.15
N GLY A 40 16.37 12.87 23.53
CA GLY A 40 17.53 13.36 22.78
C GLY A 40 18.38 12.22 22.24
N PRO A 41 19.44 12.50 21.49
CA PRO A 41 20.33 11.48 20.95
C PRO A 41 20.88 10.58 22.06
N ASN A 42 20.62 9.28 21.96
CA ASN A 42 20.98 8.25 22.95
C ASN A 42 20.41 8.49 24.37
N GLN A 43 19.38 9.31 24.51
CA GLN A 43 18.68 9.58 25.76
C GLN A 43 17.26 8.99 25.69
N ALA A 44 17.12 7.75 26.08
CA ALA A 44 15.84 7.04 26.09
C ALA A 44 15.60 6.36 27.43
N THR A 45 14.35 6.37 27.86
CA THR A 45 13.87 5.64 29.04
C THR A 45 12.69 4.77 28.63
N GLU A 46 12.56 3.58 29.23
CA GLU A 46 11.35 2.78 29.07
C GLU A 46 10.17 3.54 29.66
N PHE A 47 9.18 3.81 28.83
CA PHE A 47 7.98 4.56 29.19
C PHE A 47 6.88 3.62 29.68
N CYS A 48 6.62 2.55 28.93
CA CYS A 48 5.72 1.49 29.37
C CYS A 48 6.06 0.17 28.68
N ASN A 49 5.65 -0.93 29.34
CA ASN A 49 5.75 -2.28 28.79
C ASN A 49 4.35 -2.90 28.73
N PRO A 50 3.73 -2.99 27.55
CA PRO A 50 2.43 -3.64 27.38
C PRO A 50 2.44 -5.16 27.61
N GLU A 51 3.63 -5.77 27.77
CA GLU A 51 3.79 -7.22 27.91
C GLU A 51 3.24 -7.98 26.68
N THR A 52 3.53 -7.44 25.53
CA THR A 52 3.12 -7.97 24.23
C THR A 52 4.33 -8.21 23.35
N LYS A 53 4.15 -8.99 22.28
CA LYS A 53 5.25 -9.29 21.37
C LYS A 53 5.51 -8.15 20.38
N TYR A 54 4.45 -7.54 19.87
CA TYR A 54 4.55 -6.53 18.80
C TYR A 54 3.84 -5.24 19.18
N ILE A 55 4.50 -4.11 18.97
CA ILE A 55 3.89 -2.79 18.92
C ILE A 55 3.86 -2.35 17.46
N TRP A 56 2.66 -2.35 16.86
CA TRP A 56 2.48 -2.07 15.45
C TRP A 56 2.22 -0.61 15.15
N SER A 57 1.50 0.08 16.02
CA SER A 57 1.10 1.46 15.81
C SER A 57 0.92 2.19 17.12
N MET A 58 1.20 3.49 17.12
CA MET A 58 1.03 4.37 18.27
C MET A 58 0.50 5.73 17.84
N ILE A 59 -0.43 6.28 18.60
CA ILE A 59 -0.94 7.65 18.41
C ILE A 59 -1.24 8.31 19.75
N PHE A 60 -1.12 9.64 19.80
CA PHE A 60 -1.57 10.44 20.94
C PHE A 60 -2.97 11.00 20.72
N ASP A 61 -3.78 11.06 21.80
CA ASP A 61 -4.98 11.90 21.85
C ASP A 61 -4.63 13.35 22.24
N ASP A 62 -5.62 14.26 22.14
CA ASP A 62 -5.43 15.67 22.48
C ASP A 62 -5.17 15.91 23.97
N ALA A 63 -5.54 14.93 24.82
CA ALA A 63 -5.28 14.96 26.25
C ALA A 63 -3.89 14.45 26.63
N GLY A 64 -3.08 14.02 25.65
CA GLY A 64 -1.73 13.50 25.84
C GLY A 64 -1.67 12.04 26.29
N ASN A 65 -2.73 11.27 26.15
CA ASN A 65 -2.65 9.82 26.35
C ASN A 65 -2.13 9.13 25.08
N LEU A 66 -1.27 8.15 25.25
CA LEU A 66 -0.76 7.33 24.17
C LEU A 66 -1.64 6.10 23.99
N TYR A 67 -2.14 5.88 22.77
CA TYR A 67 -2.77 4.62 22.38
C TYR A 67 -1.78 3.76 21.65
N VAL A 68 -1.69 2.49 22.07
CA VAL A 68 -0.69 1.52 21.60
C VAL A 68 -1.43 0.32 21.01
N GLY A 69 -1.36 0.15 19.69
CA GLY A 69 -1.89 -0.99 18.96
C GLY A 69 -0.92 -2.15 18.92
N THR A 70 -1.35 -3.32 19.39
CA THR A 70 -0.45 -4.45 19.66
C THR A 70 -0.85 -5.74 18.92
N GLY A 71 0.02 -6.74 19.01
CA GLY A 71 -0.16 -8.14 18.61
C GLY A 71 0.72 -9.07 19.43
N PRO A 72 0.37 -10.36 19.54
CA PRO A 72 -0.62 -11.10 18.75
C PRO A 72 -2.06 -11.16 19.33
N ASN A 73 -2.36 -10.45 20.41
CA ASN A 73 -3.66 -10.55 21.09
C ASN A 73 -4.65 -9.44 20.73
N GLY A 74 -4.32 -8.58 19.76
CA GLY A 74 -5.20 -7.53 19.25
C GLY A 74 -5.64 -6.48 20.27
N VAL A 75 -4.83 -6.21 21.30
CA VAL A 75 -5.17 -5.27 22.37
C VAL A 75 -4.70 -3.88 22.00
N ILE A 76 -5.56 -2.89 22.21
CA ILE A 76 -5.21 -1.48 22.22
C ILE A 76 -5.07 -1.05 23.69
N TYR A 77 -3.89 -0.61 24.08
CA TYR A 77 -3.67 -0.03 25.40
C TYR A 77 -3.77 1.48 25.33
N LYS A 78 -4.39 2.08 26.37
CA LYS A 78 -4.29 3.49 26.66
C LYS A 78 -3.27 3.68 27.77
N VAL A 79 -2.29 4.54 27.54
CA VAL A 79 -1.18 4.82 28.45
C VAL A 79 -1.23 6.30 28.81
N ASP A 80 -1.32 6.61 30.09
CA ASP A 80 -1.31 7.98 30.58
C ASP A 80 0.09 8.61 30.61
N SER A 81 0.17 9.89 30.96
CA SER A 81 1.44 10.64 31.00
C SER A 81 2.47 10.09 31.99
N SER A 82 2.05 9.26 32.95
CA SER A 82 2.94 8.58 33.91
C SER A 82 3.48 7.25 33.39
N GLY A 83 3.02 6.78 32.23
CA GLY A 83 3.36 5.47 31.67
C GLY A 83 2.47 4.32 32.15
N LYS A 84 1.41 4.63 32.90
CA LYS A 84 0.46 3.60 33.38
C LYS A 84 -0.43 3.16 32.22
N LYS A 85 -0.34 1.87 31.88
CA LYS A 85 -1.15 1.23 30.85
C LYS A 85 -2.49 0.75 31.39
N THR A 86 -3.51 0.81 30.54
CA THR A 86 -4.84 0.24 30.76
C THR A 86 -5.32 -0.37 29.44
N ALA A 87 -5.85 -1.59 29.45
CA ALA A 87 -6.49 -2.14 28.26
C ALA A 87 -7.70 -1.30 27.89
N PHE A 88 -7.68 -0.70 26.71
CA PHE A 88 -8.75 0.18 26.25
C PHE A 88 -9.76 -0.57 25.39
N TYR A 89 -9.28 -1.41 24.48
CA TYR A 89 -10.11 -2.21 23.59
C TYR A 89 -9.36 -3.49 23.18
N THR A 90 -10.10 -4.58 23.00
CA THR A 90 -9.55 -5.82 22.43
C THR A 90 -10.30 -6.13 21.14
N CYS A 91 -9.58 -6.14 20.02
CA CYS A 91 -10.09 -6.52 18.72
C CYS A 91 -10.33 -8.03 18.64
N SER A 92 -11.22 -8.45 17.74
CA SER A 92 -11.38 -9.87 17.39
C SER A 92 -10.17 -10.43 16.64
N ASP A 93 -9.46 -9.56 15.92
CA ASP A 93 -8.24 -9.89 15.19
C ASP A 93 -7.01 -9.89 16.10
N ALA A 94 -6.00 -10.67 15.68
CA ALA A 94 -4.77 -10.84 16.45
C ALA A 94 -3.88 -9.59 16.48
N HIS A 95 -3.91 -8.78 15.44
CA HIS A 95 -3.01 -7.65 15.27
C HIS A 95 -3.76 -6.34 15.01
N VAL A 96 -3.44 -5.30 15.76
CA VAL A 96 -3.85 -3.91 15.50
C VAL A 96 -2.73 -3.24 14.71
N ARG A 97 -2.85 -3.24 13.38
CA ARG A 97 -1.78 -2.84 12.47
C ARG A 97 -1.64 -1.33 12.35
N HIS A 98 -2.74 -0.62 12.38
CA HIS A 98 -2.74 0.83 12.25
C HIS A 98 -3.77 1.48 13.17
N LEU A 99 -3.38 2.58 13.81
CA LEU A 99 -4.25 3.43 14.58
C LEU A 99 -4.35 4.81 13.93
N ALA A 100 -5.55 5.38 13.94
CA ALA A 100 -5.78 6.77 13.57
C ALA A 100 -6.77 7.42 14.55
N LYS A 101 -6.75 8.74 14.62
CA LYS A 101 -7.68 9.49 15.48
C LYS A 101 -8.69 10.23 14.61
N GLN A 102 -9.97 10.11 14.95
CA GLN A 102 -11.06 10.87 14.36
C GLN A 102 -11.87 11.52 15.49
N ASP A 103 -11.80 12.83 15.60
CA ASP A 103 -12.40 13.57 16.70
C ASP A 103 -11.92 12.99 18.07
N ASN A 104 -12.86 12.52 18.91
CA ASN A 104 -12.58 11.86 20.19
C ASN A 104 -12.61 10.32 20.12
N ARG A 105 -12.54 9.74 18.90
CA ARG A 105 -12.58 8.30 18.65
C ARG A 105 -11.26 7.81 18.13
N ILE A 106 -10.99 6.54 18.39
CA ILE A 106 -9.84 5.82 17.83
C ILE A 106 -10.34 4.91 16.72
N LEU A 107 -9.66 4.96 15.59
CA LEU A 107 -9.85 4.00 14.48
C LEU A 107 -8.71 2.98 14.54
N ALA A 108 -9.06 1.72 14.38
CA ALA A 108 -8.11 0.62 14.32
C ALA A 108 -8.27 -0.15 13.01
N GLY A 109 -7.17 -0.29 12.28
CA GLY A 109 -7.02 -1.22 11.16
C GLY A 109 -6.35 -2.50 11.65
N THR A 110 -6.89 -3.66 11.28
CA THR A 110 -6.49 -4.95 11.88
C THR A 110 -5.97 -5.96 10.86
N ALA A 111 -5.42 -7.05 11.35
CA ALA A 111 -5.08 -8.26 10.63
C ALA A 111 -5.30 -9.50 11.56
N PRO A 112 -5.68 -10.68 11.03
CA PRO A 112 -5.68 -11.09 9.61
C PRO A 112 -7.01 -10.94 8.86
N SER A 113 -8.05 -10.36 9.45
CA SER A 113 -9.36 -10.24 8.80
C SER A 113 -9.60 -8.89 8.12
N GLY A 114 -8.66 -7.94 8.23
CA GLY A 114 -8.73 -6.65 7.54
C GLY A 114 -9.91 -5.77 7.97
N LEU A 115 -10.22 -5.75 9.27
CA LEU A 115 -11.30 -4.94 9.82
C LEU A 115 -10.87 -3.49 10.01
N VAL A 116 -11.80 -2.57 9.84
CA VAL A 116 -11.69 -1.20 10.34
C VAL A 116 -12.70 -1.02 11.47
N VAL A 117 -12.20 -0.80 12.67
CA VAL A 117 -13.01 -0.66 13.89
C VAL A 117 -12.92 0.77 14.39
N GLN A 118 -14.06 1.39 14.66
CA GLN A 118 -14.14 2.68 15.33
C GLN A 118 -14.45 2.47 16.82
N ILE A 119 -13.62 3.01 17.70
CA ILE A 119 -13.72 2.85 19.15
C ILE A 119 -14.05 4.19 19.78
N GLY A 120 -15.15 4.23 20.53
CA GLY A 120 -15.58 5.40 21.27
C GLY A 120 -14.72 5.67 22.51
N PRO A 121 -14.86 6.85 23.14
CA PRO A 121 -14.13 7.20 24.36
C PRO A 121 -14.48 6.31 25.55
N ASP A 122 -15.63 5.62 25.49
CA ASP A 122 -16.09 4.63 26.47
C ASP A 122 -15.47 3.23 26.25
N GLY A 123 -14.57 3.07 25.27
CA GLY A 123 -13.94 1.81 24.93
C GLY A 123 -14.84 0.84 24.16
N LYS A 124 -16.00 1.28 23.65
CA LYS A 124 -16.86 0.43 22.80
C LYS A 124 -16.50 0.56 21.36
N GLY A 125 -16.30 -0.58 20.69
CA GLY A 125 -15.95 -0.67 19.28
C GLY A 125 -17.16 -0.95 18.39
N PHE A 126 -17.13 -0.39 17.19
CA PHE A 126 -18.04 -0.67 16.10
C PHE A 126 -17.25 -0.91 14.82
N THR A 127 -17.45 -2.05 14.16
CA THR A 127 -16.78 -2.35 12.88
C THR A 127 -17.43 -1.56 11.75
N LEU A 128 -16.65 -0.68 11.11
CA LEU A 128 -17.09 0.13 9.98
C LEU A 128 -17.10 -0.66 8.68
N ILE A 129 -16.08 -1.48 8.47
CA ILE A 129 -15.95 -2.35 7.30
C ILE A 129 -15.18 -3.62 7.67
N ASP A 130 -15.61 -4.72 7.10
CA ASP A 130 -14.90 -5.99 6.98
C ASP A 130 -14.44 -6.09 5.53
N THR A 131 -13.13 -5.87 5.29
CA THR A 131 -12.62 -5.86 3.93
C THR A 131 -12.40 -7.29 3.44
N PRO A 132 -12.48 -7.57 2.14
CA PRO A 132 -12.13 -8.89 1.61
C PRO A 132 -10.61 -9.16 1.65
N LEU A 133 -9.80 -8.21 2.13
CA LEU A 133 -8.35 -8.26 2.21
C LEU A 133 -7.91 -8.50 3.64
N GLU A 134 -6.73 -9.11 3.81
CA GLU A 134 -6.30 -9.64 5.11
C GLU A 134 -5.82 -8.57 6.09
N GLU A 135 -5.28 -7.46 5.59
CA GLU A 135 -4.57 -6.51 6.44
C GLU A 135 -4.88 -5.06 6.06
N VAL A 136 -5.26 -4.25 7.03
CA VAL A 136 -5.38 -2.79 6.89
C VAL A 136 -4.07 -2.12 7.28
N HIS A 137 -3.32 -1.64 6.30
CA HIS A 137 -2.00 -1.03 6.48
C HIS A 137 -2.05 0.44 6.87
N ALA A 138 -3.02 1.18 6.37
CA ALA A 138 -3.12 2.61 6.65
C ALA A 138 -4.57 3.07 6.78
N LEU A 139 -4.78 4.01 7.69
CA LEU A 139 -6.02 4.76 7.87
C LEU A 139 -5.69 6.25 7.75
N ARG A 140 -6.43 6.97 6.91
CA ARG A 140 -6.29 8.42 6.77
C ARG A 140 -7.68 9.04 6.85
N ILE A 141 -7.77 10.23 7.39
CA ILE A 141 -9.03 10.94 7.55
C ILE A 141 -8.87 12.32 6.92
N ASP A 142 -9.78 12.70 6.03
CA ASP A 142 -9.80 14.04 5.47
C ASP A 142 -10.53 15.05 6.37
N SER A 143 -10.50 16.32 5.99
CA SER A 143 -11.14 17.40 6.74
C SER A 143 -12.67 17.30 6.78
N SER A 144 -13.30 16.55 5.89
CA SER A 144 -14.75 16.27 5.90
C SER A 144 -15.11 15.10 6.80
N GLY A 145 -14.10 14.34 7.25
CA GLY A 145 -14.25 13.17 8.12
C GLY A 145 -14.46 11.86 7.35
N VAL A 146 -14.18 11.82 6.05
CA VAL A 146 -14.11 10.57 5.27
C VAL A 146 -12.87 9.82 5.70
N ILE A 147 -13.03 8.53 5.97
CA ILE A 147 -11.96 7.62 6.35
C ILE A 147 -11.50 6.86 5.10
N TYR A 148 -10.23 6.92 4.79
CA TYR A 148 -9.59 6.16 3.73
C TYR A 148 -8.84 4.98 4.37
N ALA A 149 -9.32 3.76 4.10
CA ALA A 149 -8.72 2.52 4.58
C ALA A 149 -7.98 1.81 3.44
N LEU A 150 -6.66 1.74 3.55
CA LEU A 150 -5.82 1.00 2.62
C LEU A 150 -5.63 -0.41 3.16
N ALA A 151 -6.07 -1.39 2.39
CA ALA A 151 -5.95 -2.80 2.73
C ALA A 151 -5.21 -3.58 1.65
N SER A 152 -4.54 -4.66 2.05
CA SER A 152 -3.85 -5.57 1.14
C SER A 152 -3.89 -7.03 1.61
N SER A 153 -3.60 -7.95 0.70
CA SER A 153 -3.49 -9.37 1.00
C SER A 153 -2.40 -10.04 0.17
N ALA A 154 -1.55 -10.80 0.82
CA ALA A 154 -0.54 -11.61 0.16
C ALA A 154 -1.14 -12.78 -0.64
N LYS A 155 -2.36 -13.21 -0.32
CA LYS A 155 -3.06 -14.32 -1.00
C LYS A 155 -3.47 -14.01 -2.44
N GLY A 156 -3.51 -12.74 -2.85
CA GLY A 156 -3.72 -12.33 -4.26
C GLY A 156 -2.60 -12.75 -5.22
N LEU A 157 -1.44 -13.15 -4.72
CA LEU A 157 -0.46 -13.92 -5.47
C LEU A 157 -0.96 -15.37 -5.48
N GLY A 158 -1.50 -15.83 -6.62
CA GLY A 158 -1.80 -17.23 -6.86
C GLY A 158 -0.56 -18.11 -6.66
N THR A 159 -0.16 -18.31 -5.44
CA THR A 159 0.60 -19.46 -5.03
C THR A 159 -0.38 -20.63 -5.03
N THR A 160 -0.57 -21.24 -6.19
CA THR A 160 -0.79 -22.67 -6.20
C THR A 160 0.44 -23.25 -5.51
N LEU A 161 0.35 -23.41 -4.19
CA LEU A 161 1.22 -24.38 -3.51
C LEU A 161 1.05 -25.67 -4.29
N PRO A 162 2.11 -26.31 -4.78
CA PRO A 162 1.98 -27.63 -5.36
C PRO A 162 1.32 -28.47 -4.26
N SER A 163 0.14 -29.01 -4.56
CA SER A 163 -0.49 -29.99 -3.69
C SER A 163 0.50 -31.15 -3.61
N SER A 164 1.15 -31.31 -2.46
CA SER A 164 1.96 -32.48 -2.22
C SER A 164 1.00 -33.67 -2.10
N THR A 165 0.92 -34.44 -3.19
CA THR A 165 0.22 -35.71 -3.20
C THR A 165 1.14 -36.70 -2.48
N GLU A 166 0.92 -36.93 -1.19
CA GLU A 166 1.54 -38.05 -0.52
C GLU A 166 0.75 -39.32 -0.90
N THR A 167 1.41 -40.18 -1.64
CA THR A 167 0.90 -41.51 -1.99
C THR A 167 1.37 -42.48 -0.90
N THR A 168 0.50 -42.81 0.04
CA THR A 168 0.74 -43.92 0.97
C THR A 168 0.24 -45.21 0.35
N THR A 169 1.17 -46.11 0.00
CA THR A 169 0.88 -47.48 -0.40
C THR A 169 0.83 -48.38 0.82
N SER A 170 -0.34 -48.73 1.27
CA SER A 170 -0.54 -49.89 2.12
C SER A 170 -1.33 -50.96 1.35
N GLY A 171 -0.83 -52.18 1.40
CA GLY A 171 -1.16 -53.29 0.54
C GLY A 171 -2.63 -53.41 0.08
N ASP A 172 -2.79 -53.61 -1.20
CA ASP A 172 -3.96 -54.06 -1.96
C ASP A 172 -5.13 -53.11 -2.20
N SER A 173 -4.96 -51.77 -1.96
CA SER A 173 -5.94 -50.79 -2.49
C SER A 173 -5.26 -49.42 -2.60
N THR A 174 -5.15 -48.87 -3.80
CA THR A 174 -4.66 -47.51 -4.02
C THR A 174 -5.80 -46.51 -3.74
N ALA A 175 -5.78 -45.87 -2.59
CA ALA A 175 -6.65 -44.75 -2.29
C ALA A 175 -5.90 -43.45 -2.43
N THR A 176 -6.32 -42.59 -3.34
CA THR A 176 -5.79 -41.21 -3.46
C THR A 176 -6.54 -40.35 -2.47
N VAL A 177 -5.86 -39.92 -1.40
CA VAL A 177 -6.41 -38.97 -0.45
C VAL A 177 -5.92 -37.58 -0.83
N THR A 178 -6.80 -36.72 -1.33
CA THR A 178 -6.54 -35.31 -1.49
C THR A 178 -6.77 -34.65 -0.14
N ILE A 179 -5.68 -34.23 0.53
CA ILE A 179 -5.80 -33.42 1.74
C ILE A 179 -6.02 -31.98 1.30
N GLU A 180 -7.27 -31.56 1.23
CA GLU A 180 -7.59 -30.15 1.33
C GLU A 180 -7.30 -29.74 2.78
N SER A 181 -6.36 -28.82 2.98
CA SER A 181 -6.13 -28.19 4.28
C SER A 181 -7.34 -27.34 4.63
N VAL A 182 -8.34 -27.98 5.21
CA VAL A 182 -9.44 -27.28 5.88
C VAL A 182 -8.87 -26.71 7.17
N VAL A 183 -8.59 -25.43 7.17
CA VAL A 183 -8.46 -24.68 8.42
C VAL A 183 -9.87 -24.67 9.03
N THR A 184 -10.09 -25.55 9.98
CA THR A 184 -11.34 -25.60 10.74
C THR A 184 -11.39 -24.40 11.65
N ALA A 185 -12.08 -23.34 11.21
CA ALA A 185 -12.51 -22.27 12.09
C ALA A 185 -13.63 -22.87 12.99
N ILE A 186 -13.29 -23.16 14.25
CA ILE A 186 -14.27 -23.46 15.28
C ILE A 186 -14.89 -22.14 15.73
N GLY A 187 -16.16 -21.93 15.45
CA GLY A 187 -16.89 -20.78 15.97
C GLY A 187 -18.09 -20.40 15.12
N GLU A 188 -19.16 -21.22 15.19
CA GLU A 188 -20.48 -20.82 14.70
C GLU A 188 -20.96 -19.54 15.37
N ARG A 189 -21.20 -18.51 14.58
CA ARG A 189 -22.39 -17.64 14.70
C ARG A 189 -22.64 -17.00 13.34
N ALA A 190 -23.64 -17.58 12.64
CA ALA A 190 -24.26 -16.94 11.51
C ALA A 190 -24.80 -15.58 11.94
N ARG A 191 -24.31 -14.50 11.33
CA ARG A 191 -25.02 -13.22 11.25
C ARG A 191 -25.21 -12.95 9.78
N ASP A 192 -26.47 -12.87 9.37
CA ASP A 192 -26.89 -12.32 8.09
C ASP A 192 -26.35 -10.90 7.95
N THR A 193 -25.19 -10.77 7.35
CA THR A 193 -24.69 -9.49 6.84
C THR A 193 -24.90 -9.54 5.33
N LYS A 194 -25.82 -8.75 4.82
CA LYS A 194 -26.00 -8.51 3.39
C LYS A 194 -24.66 -8.04 2.83
N VAL A 195 -23.95 -8.92 2.13
CA VAL A 195 -22.78 -8.56 1.33
C VAL A 195 -23.31 -7.71 0.18
N VAL A 196 -23.00 -6.43 0.19
CA VAL A 196 -23.22 -5.56 -0.96
C VAL A 196 -22.09 -5.88 -1.95
N THR A 197 -22.36 -6.79 -2.87
CA THR A 197 -21.50 -7.03 -4.03
C THR A 197 -21.58 -5.82 -4.95
N ALA A 198 -20.46 -5.16 -5.16
CA ALA A 198 -20.32 -4.14 -6.21
C ALA A 198 -20.57 -4.79 -7.59
N PRO A 199 -21.30 -4.13 -8.50
CA PRO A 199 -21.57 -4.69 -9.82
C PRO A 199 -20.34 -4.60 -10.71
N GLY A 200 -19.78 -5.75 -11.06
CA GLY A 200 -18.73 -5.86 -12.07
C GLY A 200 -17.97 -7.17 -11.96
N GLY A 201 -18.15 -8.03 -12.95
CA GLY A 201 -17.57 -9.33 -13.27
C GLY A 201 -16.52 -9.92 -12.36
N GLU A 202 -16.54 -11.23 -12.18
CA GLU A 202 -15.57 -12.05 -11.43
C GLU A 202 -14.12 -11.75 -11.80
N LYS A 203 -13.58 -10.68 -11.26
CA LYS A 203 -12.14 -10.45 -11.16
C LYS A 203 -11.69 -11.07 -9.85
N GLY A 204 -10.59 -11.82 -9.87
CA GLY A 204 -9.98 -12.39 -8.69
C GLY A 204 -9.82 -11.36 -7.55
N MET A 205 -9.55 -11.82 -6.34
CA MET A 205 -9.32 -10.94 -5.19
C MET A 205 -8.14 -10.01 -5.48
N PRO A 206 -8.27 -8.68 -5.29
CA PRO A 206 -7.16 -7.76 -5.52
C PRO A 206 -6.03 -7.99 -4.52
N LYS A 207 -4.81 -7.59 -4.88
CA LYS A 207 -3.69 -7.53 -3.94
C LYS A 207 -3.82 -6.37 -2.98
N SER A 208 -4.38 -5.26 -3.44
CA SER A 208 -4.64 -4.11 -2.57
C SER A 208 -5.81 -3.28 -3.06
N ALA A 209 -6.44 -2.58 -2.13
CA ALA A 209 -7.53 -1.64 -2.39
C ALA A 209 -7.54 -0.50 -1.36
N VAL A 210 -8.14 0.62 -1.73
CA VAL A 210 -8.47 1.71 -0.80
C VAL A 210 -9.97 1.90 -0.79
N TYR A 211 -10.53 1.87 0.40
CA TYR A 211 -11.95 2.10 0.67
C TYR A 211 -12.14 3.47 1.29
N ALA A 212 -13.03 4.27 0.73
CA ALA A 212 -13.51 5.51 1.35
C ALA A 212 -14.78 5.21 2.13
N ILE A 213 -14.78 5.54 3.42
CA ILE A 213 -15.90 5.33 4.34
C ILE A 213 -16.37 6.70 4.79
N THR A 214 -17.58 7.07 4.39
CA THR A 214 -18.20 8.36 4.71
C THR A 214 -18.83 8.36 6.10
N ARG A 215 -19.16 9.53 6.63
CA ARG A 215 -19.78 9.66 7.96
C ARG A 215 -21.16 9.02 8.08
N ASP A 216 -21.89 8.89 6.98
CA ASP A 216 -23.19 8.20 6.90
C ASP A 216 -23.07 6.67 6.78
N GLY A 217 -21.82 6.15 6.74
CA GLY A 217 -21.53 4.72 6.64
C GLY A 217 -21.50 4.19 5.20
N SER A 218 -21.59 5.06 4.18
CA SER A 218 -21.42 4.63 2.79
C SER A 218 -19.95 4.25 2.55
N ILE A 219 -19.74 3.17 1.79
CA ILE A 219 -18.40 2.63 1.49
C ILE A 219 -18.21 2.59 -0.02
N GLU A 220 -17.11 3.13 -0.47
CA GLU A 220 -16.74 3.15 -1.87
C GLU A 220 -15.29 2.70 -2.09
N THR A 221 -15.05 1.87 -3.10
CA THR A 221 -13.67 1.54 -3.51
C THR A 221 -13.16 2.63 -4.44
N ILE A 222 -12.12 3.35 -4.01
CA ILE A 222 -11.51 4.44 -4.79
C ILE A 222 -10.25 4.03 -5.54
N TYR A 223 -9.61 2.96 -5.08
CA TYR A 223 -8.43 2.36 -5.72
C TYR A 223 -8.48 0.84 -5.58
N ARG A 224 -8.04 0.15 -6.61
CA ARG A 224 -7.88 -1.31 -6.61
C ARG A 224 -6.71 -1.69 -7.50
N SER A 225 -5.90 -2.64 -7.07
CA SER A 225 -4.85 -3.24 -7.88
C SER A 225 -4.80 -4.76 -7.71
N ASP A 226 -4.72 -5.46 -8.82
CA ASP A 226 -4.53 -6.91 -8.85
C ASP A 226 -3.03 -7.27 -8.88
N ASP A 227 -2.15 -6.30 -9.19
CA ASP A 227 -0.71 -6.50 -9.40
C ASP A 227 0.17 -5.89 -8.31
N LEU A 228 -0.25 -4.77 -7.72
CA LEU A 228 0.54 -4.02 -6.75
C LEU A 228 0.06 -4.26 -5.32
N MET A 229 1.01 -4.50 -4.42
CA MET A 229 0.81 -4.45 -2.98
C MET A 229 0.98 -3.00 -2.53
N ALA A 230 -0.02 -2.41 -1.92
CA ALA A 230 0.07 -1.07 -1.34
C ALA A 230 0.38 -1.18 0.16
N TYR A 231 1.38 -0.42 0.61
CA TYR A 231 1.92 -0.50 1.97
C TYR A 231 1.54 0.70 2.84
N ASP A 232 1.45 1.88 2.24
CA ASP A 232 1.10 3.11 2.96
C ASP A 232 0.44 4.12 2.04
N ALA A 233 -0.28 5.07 2.63
CA ALA A 233 -0.92 6.15 1.91
C ALA A 233 -0.87 7.45 2.71
N VAL A 234 -0.85 8.61 2.03
CA VAL A 234 -1.03 9.92 2.64
C VAL A 234 -2.00 10.76 1.84
N LEU A 235 -2.83 11.53 2.53
CA LEU A 235 -3.70 12.55 1.93
C LEU A 235 -2.89 13.81 1.67
N ARG A 236 -3.11 14.42 0.51
CA ARG A 236 -2.54 15.70 0.13
C ARG A 236 -3.57 16.82 0.31
N GLU A 237 -3.08 18.05 0.34
CA GLU A 237 -3.94 19.24 0.49
C GLU A 237 -4.95 19.41 -0.65
N ASP A 238 -4.64 18.90 -1.85
CA ASP A 238 -5.52 18.91 -3.02
C ASP A 238 -6.61 17.80 -2.97
N GLY A 239 -6.68 17.05 -1.89
CA GLY A 239 -7.62 15.94 -1.70
C GLY A 239 -7.20 14.65 -2.41
N SER A 240 -6.07 14.63 -3.12
CA SER A 240 -5.54 13.41 -3.72
C SER A 240 -4.92 12.49 -2.67
N LEU A 241 -4.96 11.19 -2.92
CA LEU A 241 -4.31 10.18 -2.09
C LEU A 241 -3.03 9.71 -2.78
N MET A 242 -1.90 9.84 -2.11
CA MET A 242 -0.63 9.28 -2.58
C MET A 242 -0.44 7.91 -1.94
N ILE A 243 -0.05 6.90 -2.74
CA ILE A 243 0.08 5.51 -2.32
C ILE A 243 1.49 5.01 -2.61
N ALA A 244 2.14 4.44 -1.60
CA ALA A 244 3.40 3.71 -1.72
C ALA A 244 3.12 2.23 -1.98
N ALA A 245 3.72 1.67 -3.03
CA ALA A 245 3.42 0.32 -3.48
C ALA A 245 4.66 -0.43 -4.01
N GLY A 246 4.52 -1.75 -4.13
CA GLY A 246 5.44 -2.70 -4.75
C GLY A 246 4.68 -3.79 -5.51
N PRO A 247 5.36 -4.60 -6.32
CA PRO A 247 6.78 -4.50 -6.69
C PRO A 247 7.06 -3.31 -7.63
N LYS A 248 8.34 -3.02 -7.85
CA LYS A 248 8.90 -1.95 -8.68
C LYS A 248 8.84 -0.55 -8.03
N GLY A 249 8.79 -0.48 -6.71
CA GLY A 249 8.91 0.77 -5.96
C GLY A 249 8.03 1.88 -6.49
N ARG A 250 6.72 1.64 -6.62
CA ARG A 250 5.77 2.58 -7.24
C ARG A 250 5.20 3.58 -6.27
N LEU A 251 5.26 4.82 -6.66
CA LEU A 251 4.52 5.90 -6.03
C LEU A 251 3.36 6.31 -6.94
N LEU A 252 2.14 6.15 -6.44
CA LEU A 252 0.91 6.45 -7.16
C LEU A 252 0.21 7.67 -6.57
N SER A 253 -0.60 8.34 -7.37
CA SER A 253 -1.58 9.33 -6.92
C SER A 253 -2.96 8.93 -7.42
N VAL A 254 -3.94 8.98 -6.53
CA VAL A 254 -5.36 8.82 -6.87
C VAL A 254 -6.02 10.16 -6.62
N ASP A 255 -6.55 10.79 -7.66
CA ASP A 255 -7.22 12.08 -7.54
C ASP A 255 -8.68 11.95 -7.07
N THR A 256 -9.35 13.07 -6.87
CA THR A 256 -10.76 13.11 -6.44
C THR A 256 -11.73 12.55 -7.48
N ALA A 257 -11.32 12.46 -8.75
CA ALA A 257 -12.04 11.79 -9.83
C ALA A 257 -11.69 10.30 -9.95
N LYS A 258 -10.90 9.76 -8.98
CA LYS A 258 -10.42 8.37 -8.93
C LYS A 258 -9.51 7.98 -10.09
N GLN A 259 -8.89 8.97 -10.73
CA GLN A 259 -7.88 8.69 -11.75
C GLN A 259 -6.55 8.35 -11.07
N VAL A 260 -5.98 7.23 -11.47
CA VAL A 260 -4.69 6.75 -10.93
C VAL A 260 -3.57 7.22 -11.83
N THR A 261 -2.60 7.91 -11.25
CA THR A 261 -1.40 8.38 -11.95
C THR A 261 -0.15 7.81 -11.27
N VAL A 262 0.77 7.29 -12.05
CA VAL A 262 2.10 6.92 -11.56
C VAL A 262 2.93 8.18 -11.42
N ILE A 263 3.30 8.52 -10.18
CA ILE A 263 4.16 9.68 -9.89
C ILE A 263 5.61 9.35 -10.18
N SER A 264 6.06 8.16 -9.75
CA SER A 264 7.44 7.71 -9.94
C SER A 264 7.53 6.19 -9.78
N ASP A 265 8.40 5.59 -10.59
CA ASP A 265 8.95 4.26 -10.38
C ASP A 265 10.37 4.44 -9.83
N THR A 266 10.69 3.79 -8.72
CA THR A 266 12.04 3.81 -8.15
C THR A 266 12.79 2.51 -8.51
N PRO A 267 14.13 2.46 -8.41
CA PRO A 267 14.87 1.24 -8.63
C PRO A 267 14.70 0.20 -7.50
N ASP A 268 14.00 0.56 -6.42
CA ASP A 268 13.77 -0.32 -5.28
C ASP A 268 12.59 -1.28 -5.55
N GLU A 269 12.50 -2.33 -4.76
CA GLU A 269 11.42 -3.31 -4.92
C GLU A 269 10.10 -2.77 -4.39
N ASP A 270 10.10 -2.25 -3.16
CA ASP A 270 8.90 -1.76 -2.49
C ASP A 270 9.12 -0.37 -1.89
N LEU A 271 8.11 0.48 -2.00
CA LEU A 271 7.96 1.68 -1.19
C LEU A 271 7.03 1.33 -0.02
N THR A 272 7.52 1.51 1.21
CA THR A 272 6.88 0.94 2.40
C THR A 272 6.28 1.95 3.35
N CYS A 273 6.69 3.22 3.28
CA CYS A 273 6.14 4.26 4.14
C CYS A 273 6.16 5.63 3.47
N LEU A 274 5.23 6.47 3.86
CA LEU A 274 5.06 7.85 3.41
C LEU A 274 4.91 8.79 4.59
N LEU A 275 5.55 9.94 4.50
CA LEU A 275 5.38 11.03 5.44
C LEU A 275 5.19 12.34 4.68
N ALA A 276 4.01 12.94 4.80
CA ALA A 276 3.75 14.29 4.33
C ALA A 276 4.19 15.32 5.39
N ALA A 277 5.02 16.27 4.98
CA ALA A 277 5.52 17.36 5.83
C ALA A 277 5.42 18.68 5.05
N GLY A 278 4.28 19.36 5.16
CA GLY A 278 3.96 20.53 4.34
C GLY A 278 4.01 20.16 2.85
N ASN A 279 4.77 20.91 2.09
CA ASN A 279 4.90 20.73 0.64
C ASN A 279 5.86 19.61 0.21
N VAL A 280 6.41 18.86 1.16
CA VAL A 280 7.38 17.79 0.91
C VAL A 280 6.77 16.47 1.33
N THR A 281 6.93 15.42 0.51
CA THR A 281 6.63 14.06 0.90
C THR A 281 7.93 13.25 0.96
N TYR A 282 8.15 12.60 2.09
CA TYR A 282 9.24 11.64 2.24
C TYR A 282 8.70 10.24 1.98
N VAL A 283 9.50 9.44 1.27
CA VAL A 283 9.13 8.09 0.85
C VAL A 283 10.25 7.15 1.25
N GLY A 284 9.94 6.18 2.11
CA GLY A 284 10.88 5.13 2.50
C GLY A 284 10.71 3.88 1.65
N SER A 285 11.82 3.22 1.31
CA SER A 285 11.83 1.97 0.57
C SER A 285 12.42 0.81 1.37
N SER A 286 12.12 -0.43 0.94
CA SER A 286 12.70 -1.67 1.46
C SER A 286 13.84 -2.19 0.58
N ASN A 287 14.49 -3.27 1.05
CA ASN A 287 15.55 -4.02 0.36
C ASN A 287 16.86 -3.28 0.06
N GLN A 288 16.98 -2.03 0.39
CA GLN A 288 18.22 -1.25 0.54
C GLN A 288 18.04 -0.04 1.47
N GLY A 289 16.84 0.16 2.01
CA GLY A 289 16.56 1.19 3.01
C GLY A 289 16.88 2.60 2.53
N ARG A 290 16.29 3.05 1.41
CA ARG A 290 16.45 4.41 0.90
C ARG A 290 15.35 5.33 1.38
N LEU A 291 15.69 6.60 1.52
CA LEU A 291 14.75 7.67 1.77
C LEU A 291 14.74 8.63 0.58
N TYR A 292 13.60 8.74 -0.07
CA TYR A 292 13.36 9.70 -1.14
C TYR A 292 12.66 10.93 -0.59
N ARG A 293 12.90 12.05 -1.21
CA ARG A 293 12.23 13.32 -0.94
C ARG A 293 11.55 13.76 -2.23
N LEU A 294 10.24 13.83 -2.20
CA LEU A 294 9.43 14.36 -3.29
C LEU A 294 9.10 15.81 -3.00
N GLU A 295 9.51 16.68 -3.88
CA GLU A 295 9.21 18.11 -3.85
C GLU A 295 8.13 18.45 -4.87
N GLN A 296 7.46 19.58 -4.68
CA GLN A 296 6.43 20.05 -5.64
C GLN A 296 7.03 20.62 -6.94
N GLN A 297 8.35 20.73 -7.04
CA GLN A 297 8.99 21.17 -8.27
C GLN A 297 8.75 20.11 -9.37
N ARG A 298 8.07 20.54 -10.44
CA ARG A 298 7.84 19.69 -11.60
C ARG A 298 9.17 19.34 -12.28
N ALA A 299 9.35 18.08 -12.59
CA ALA A 299 10.47 17.65 -13.41
C ALA A 299 10.39 18.32 -14.80
N GLN A 300 11.54 18.71 -15.33
CA GLN A 300 11.66 19.29 -16.70
C GLN A 300 11.30 18.26 -17.80
N GLY A 301 11.16 17.01 -17.43
CA GLY A 301 10.74 15.91 -18.27
C GLY A 301 10.67 14.60 -17.50
N GLY A 302 10.09 13.59 -18.13
CA GLY A 302 9.94 12.26 -17.56
C GLY A 302 9.84 11.21 -18.64
N THR A 303 10.02 9.96 -18.25
CA THR A 303 9.83 8.80 -19.12
C THR A 303 8.84 7.85 -18.47
N PHE A 304 7.88 7.41 -19.25
CA PHE A 304 6.95 6.34 -18.86
C PHE A 304 7.17 5.14 -19.78
N GLU A 305 7.35 3.95 -19.21
CA GLU A 305 7.39 2.69 -19.96
C GLU A 305 6.13 1.87 -19.68
N SER A 306 5.51 1.37 -20.74
CA SER A 306 4.31 0.52 -20.65
C SER A 306 4.62 -0.84 -20.04
N GLY A 307 3.59 -1.56 -19.57
CA GLY A 307 3.65 -3.01 -19.49
C GLY A 307 3.99 -3.64 -20.84
N ILE A 308 4.47 -4.88 -20.81
CA ILE A 308 4.78 -5.65 -22.02
C ILE A 308 3.48 -6.20 -22.59
N LEU A 309 3.22 -5.93 -23.87
CA LEU A 309 2.10 -6.47 -24.63
C LEU A 309 2.52 -7.79 -25.28
N ASP A 310 1.75 -8.85 -25.05
CA ASP A 310 1.93 -10.18 -25.67
C ASP A 310 0.94 -10.37 -26.83
N ALA A 311 1.43 -10.57 -28.01
CA ALA A 311 0.61 -10.91 -29.18
C ALA A 311 0.28 -12.42 -29.28
N GLY A 312 0.78 -13.25 -28.35
CA GLY A 312 0.63 -14.71 -28.36
C GLY A 312 1.50 -15.43 -29.39
N VAL A 313 1.83 -14.78 -30.50
CA VAL A 313 2.66 -15.31 -31.58
C VAL A 313 3.59 -14.22 -32.12
N VAL A 314 4.65 -14.62 -32.83
CA VAL A 314 5.53 -13.67 -33.52
C VAL A 314 4.75 -12.90 -34.57
N SER A 315 4.57 -11.60 -34.36
CA SER A 315 3.70 -10.74 -35.13
C SER A 315 4.44 -9.55 -35.77
N SER A 316 3.92 -9.05 -36.87
CA SER A 316 4.24 -7.71 -37.37
C SER A 316 3.33 -6.71 -36.69
N TRP A 317 3.89 -5.68 -36.09
CA TRP A 317 3.16 -4.66 -35.37
C TRP A 317 2.57 -3.63 -36.36
N GLY A 318 1.34 -3.22 -36.08
CA GLY A 318 0.62 -2.27 -36.92
C GLY A 318 0.99 -0.82 -36.64
N LYS A 319 -0.02 0.02 -36.44
CA LYS A 319 0.15 1.45 -36.16
C LYS A 319 0.05 1.72 -34.68
N ILE A 320 0.84 2.69 -34.21
CA ILE A 320 0.73 3.22 -32.85
C ILE A 320 0.02 4.56 -32.86
N SER A 321 -0.99 4.70 -32.01
CA SER A 321 -1.75 5.94 -31.86
C SER A 321 -1.82 6.32 -30.39
N TRP A 322 -1.85 7.60 -30.11
CA TRP A 322 -2.01 8.15 -28.76
C TRP A 322 -2.84 9.42 -28.77
N ARG A 323 -3.47 9.72 -27.63
CA ARG A 323 -4.22 10.95 -27.43
C ARG A 323 -3.62 11.75 -26.27
N ARG A 324 -3.37 13.02 -26.50
CA ARG A 324 -2.93 13.98 -25.48
C ARG A 324 -4.14 14.66 -24.88
N VAL A 325 -4.19 14.76 -23.55
CA VAL A 325 -5.32 15.40 -22.84
C VAL A 325 -5.18 16.92 -22.84
N ASN A 326 -3.95 17.42 -22.82
CA ASN A 326 -3.66 18.86 -22.83
C ASN A 326 -2.67 19.21 -23.93
N THR A 327 -3.00 20.23 -24.74
CA THR A 327 -2.20 20.61 -25.92
C THR A 327 -1.21 21.74 -25.66
N ALA A 328 -1.00 22.14 -24.40
CA ALA A 328 -0.17 23.28 -24.05
C ALA A 328 1.31 22.91 -24.00
N ARG A 329 2.05 23.33 -25.01
CA ARG A 329 3.50 23.54 -25.11
C ARG A 329 4.49 22.45 -24.68
N GLY A 330 4.09 21.33 -24.04
CA GLY A 330 4.96 20.20 -23.80
C GLY A 330 5.06 19.29 -25.04
N THR A 331 6.07 18.44 -25.09
CA THR A 331 6.19 17.43 -26.16
C THR A 331 6.18 16.04 -25.57
N VAL A 332 5.47 15.14 -26.24
CA VAL A 332 5.48 13.70 -25.94
C VAL A 332 6.05 12.98 -27.14
N ALA A 333 7.13 12.25 -26.94
CA ALA A 333 7.76 11.44 -27.96
C ALA A 333 7.55 9.96 -27.62
N ILE A 334 6.92 9.19 -28.50
CA ILE A 334 6.65 7.77 -28.31
C ILE A 334 7.67 6.96 -29.09
N SER A 335 8.22 5.90 -28.46
CA SER A 335 9.09 4.91 -29.08
C SER A 335 8.64 3.50 -28.70
N THR A 336 8.98 2.50 -29.50
CA THR A 336 8.67 1.10 -29.23
C THR A 336 9.92 0.24 -29.25
N ARG A 337 9.89 -0.89 -28.57
CA ARG A 337 10.85 -2.01 -28.70
C ARG A 337 10.10 -3.33 -28.69
N THR A 338 10.72 -4.37 -29.23
CA THR A 338 10.10 -5.69 -29.37
C THR A 338 11.08 -6.79 -29.00
N GLY A 339 10.54 -7.94 -28.57
CA GLY A 339 11.33 -9.11 -28.19
C GLY A 339 10.52 -10.40 -28.23
N ASN A 340 11.20 -11.52 -28.04
CA ASN A 340 10.57 -12.84 -28.00
C ASN A 340 10.65 -13.52 -26.62
N THR A 341 11.13 -12.82 -25.62
CA THR A 341 11.14 -13.20 -24.20
C THR A 341 10.09 -12.40 -23.44
N GLU A 342 9.41 -13.00 -22.48
CA GLU A 342 8.37 -12.36 -21.67
C GLU A 342 8.89 -11.16 -20.85
N LYS A 343 10.16 -11.21 -20.46
CA LYS A 343 10.84 -10.10 -19.79
C LYS A 343 11.79 -9.43 -20.76
N ALA A 344 11.72 -8.09 -20.81
CA ALA A 344 12.65 -7.32 -21.62
C ALA A 344 14.09 -7.45 -21.08
N ASP A 345 14.96 -7.99 -21.89
CA ASP A 345 16.37 -8.21 -21.62
C ASP A 345 17.24 -7.73 -22.79
N ALA A 346 18.55 -8.08 -22.76
CA ALA A 346 19.48 -7.70 -23.81
C ALA A 346 19.21 -8.34 -25.19
N SER A 347 18.29 -9.32 -25.28
CA SER A 347 17.88 -9.94 -26.54
C SER A 347 16.75 -9.19 -27.26
N TRP A 348 16.15 -8.18 -26.59
CA TRP A 348 15.16 -7.32 -27.21
C TRP A 348 15.83 -6.33 -28.16
N SER A 349 15.04 -5.82 -29.12
CA SER A 349 15.50 -4.73 -29.97
C SER A 349 15.80 -3.46 -29.15
N ASP A 350 16.65 -2.60 -29.71
CA ASP A 350 16.76 -1.24 -29.24
C ASP A 350 15.41 -0.51 -29.37
N TRP A 351 15.25 0.60 -28.64
CA TRP A 351 14.13 1.48 -28.80
C TRP A 351 14.14 2.11 -30.21
N SER A 352 12.99 2.13 -30.86
CA SER A 352 12.86 2.79 -32.16
C SER A 352 13.14 4.29 -32.05
N GLU A 353 13.38 4.93 -33.15
CA GLU A 353 13.22 6.37 -33.31
C GLU A 353 11.86 6.80 -32.81
N SER A 354 11.73 8.04 -32.33
CA SER A 354 10.47 8.58 -31.85
C SER A 354 9.47 8.76 -32.98
N TYR A 355 8.26 8.26 -32.82
CA TYR A 355 7.17 8.47 -33.78
C TYR A 355 6.72 9.92 -33.75
N SER A 356 6.56 10.51 -34.94
CA SER A 356 6.27 11.92 -35.12
C SER A 356 4.80 12.28 -34.94
N ALA A 357 3.87 11.34 -35.13
CA ALA A 357 2.42 11.58 -35.06
C ALA A 357 1.65 10.30 -34.68
N PRO A 358 0.48 10.44 -34.03
CA PRO A 358 -0.45 9.34 -33.85
C PRO A 358 -0.84 8.70 -35.20
N GLY A 359 -0.95 7.36 -35.23
CA GLY A 359 -1.19 6.60 -36.44
C GLY A 359 0.07 6.22 -37.23
N SER A 360 1.26 6.50 -36.66
CA SER A 360 2.55 6.08 -37.26
C SER A 360 2.67 4.57 -37.30
N GLN A 361 3.28 4.05 -38.39
CA GLN A 361 3.63 2.62 -38.49
C GLN A 361 4.73 2.28 -37.49
N ILE A 362 4.54 1.21 -36.73
CA ILE A 362 5.59 0.70 -35.82
C ILE A 362 6.75 0.17 -36.65
N THR A 363 7.96 0.62 -36.34
CA THR A 363 9.20 0.29 -37.06
C THR A 363 10.04 -0.75 -36.33
N SER A 364 9.68 -1.10 -35.08
CA SER A 364 10.37 -2.17 -34.34
C SER A 364 10.24 -3.51 -35.05
N PRO A 365 11.22 -4.41 -34.95
CA PRO A 365 11.22 -5.71 -35.62
C PRO A 365 10.00 -6.58 -35.27
N ARG A 366 9.70 -7.56 -36.11
CA ARG A 366 8.69 -8.60 -35.84
C ARG A 366 9.09 -9.40 -34.61
N ALA A 367 8.18 -9.50 -33.64
CA ALA A 367 8.37 -10.27 -32.43
C ALA A 367 7.01 -10.57 -31.74
N ARG A 368 7.02 -11.44 -30.74
CA ARG A 368 5.83 -11.78 -29.94
C ARG A 368 5.45 -10.67 -28.96
N TYR A 369 6.43 -10.01 -28.38
CA TYR A 369 6.22 -9.01 -27.34
C TYR A 369 6.58 -7.61 -27.82
N LEU A 370 5.82 -6.62 -27.38
CA LEU A 370 6.06 -5.20 -27.63
C LEU A 370 5.98 -4.41 -26.34
N GLN A 371 6.82 -3.43 -26.20
CA GLN A 371 6.78 -2.41 -25.17
C GLN A 371 6.92 -1.03 -25.81
N TRP A 372 6.16 -0.04 -25.35
CA TRP A 372 6.33 1.35 -25.74
C TRP A 372 6.78 2.19 -24.57
N ARG A 373 7.45 3.29 -24.86
CA ARG A 373 7.76 4.33 -23.89
C ARG A 373 7.35 5.70 -24.41
N ALA A 374 6.92 6.56 -23.46
CA ALA A 374 6.66 7.97 -23.71
C ALA A 374 7.72 8.82 -22.99
N ASN A 375 8.39 9.69 -23.72
CA ASN A 375 9.28 10.69 -23.17
C ASN A 375 8.57 12.04 -23.16
N PHE A 376 8.36 12.57 -21.98
CA PHE A 376 7.71 13.87 -21.76
C PHE A 376 8.77 14.95 -21.59
N LYS A 377 8.57 16.11 -22.24
CA LYS A 377 9.32 17.32 -21.95
C LYS A 377 8.31 18.39 -21.54
N ALA A 378 8.49 18.93 -20.33
CA ALA A 378 7.58 19.92 -19.79
C ALA A 378 7.52 21.18 -20.63
N GLY A 379 6.32 21.69 -20.87
CA GLY A 379 6.05 23.04 -21.29
C GLY A 379 5.97 23.99 -20.10
N SER A 380 5.94 25.27 -20.35
CA SER A 380 6.12 26.29 -19.28
C SER A 380 4.98 26.42 -18.27
N THR A 381 3.79 25.83 -18.46
CA THR A 381 2.62 26.14 -17.59
C THR A 381 1.55 25.06 -17.40
N THR A 382 1.56 23.89 -18.06
CA THR A 382 0.44 22.93 -17.98
C THR A 382 0.90 21.48 -17.99
N GLU A 383 0.04 20.61 -17.43
CA GLU A 383 0.24 19.17 -17.38
C GLU A 383 0.06 18.54 -18.76
N ASP A 384 1.12 17.91 -19.28
CA ASP A 384 1.01 17.04 -20.44
C ASP A 384 0.64 15.63 -19.94
N ALA A 385 -0.50 15.14 -20.36
CA ALA A 385 -0.95 13.79 -20.05
C ALA A 385 -1.32 13.02 -21.32
N LEU A 386 -1.11 11.72 -21.30
CA LEU A 386 -1.62 10.78 -22.28
C LEU A 386 -2.90 10.13 -21.75
N ASP A 387 -3.96 10.18 -22.52
CA ASP A 387 -5.25 9.52 -22.20
C ASP A 387 -5.33 8.10 -22.79
N GLY A 388 -4.35 7.68 -23.53
CA GLY A 388 -4.26 6.32 -24.03
C GLY A 388 -3.27 6.19 -25.18
N VAL A 389 -2.66 5.03 -25.24
CA VAL A 389 -1.82 4.57 -26.35
C VAL A 389 -2.45 3.28 -26.89
N ARG A 390 -2.67 3.21 -28.18
CA ARG A 390 -3.28 2.06 -28.86
C ARG A 390 -2.39 1.56 -29.98
#